data_d011a6550de11f231d3db1eae179af47
#
_entry.id   d011a6550de11f231d3db1eae179af47
#
_cell.length_a   1.000
_cell.length_b   1.000
_cell.length_c   1.000
_cell.angle_alpha   90.00
_cell.angle_beta   90.00
_cell.angle_gamma   90.00
#
_symmetry.space_group_name_H-M   'P 1'
#
loop_
_entity.id
_entity.type
_entity.pdbx_description
1 polymer ?
#
loop_
_entity_poly.entity_id
_entity_poly.type
_entity_poly.pdbx_seq_one_letter_code
_entity_poly.pdbx_strand_id
1 'polypeptide(L)'
;MKKIKLLLAAVCTFFAAAAQTNNSFPVQTKIDNGIIEGNYDTKEGLQLYFGVPFAKPPVGNLRWKAPQPLDNWKGVLPTKKFGPRAVQGIVFGDMKSRSEGLSEDCLYLNVWTPAKHDTKGLPVLVYFYGGGFVAGDGAEPRYDGAAMAKKGIVAVTVNYRLNIFGFFAHPELSKEAAYKGSGNYGLLDQNAALKWVQKNIAAFGGDPSKVTIAGESAGSISVTAQMASPLSKGLIAGAIGESGASINPTLAPVPLAEAEKTGFDFAKSINAPTLAQLRAMTTQELYELYNASKRFGFPTVIDGYFYTKTVPETFKAGEQSKVPLLVGWNSAEIPGMAFTQGPFTDENYVKKVKEAYPKDFEEVLKLYPHGSDKEIELSATALASDRFIAYSTWKWFDLQRKYSNQPVYRYMFSRVRPPLADNSLTPGLAGGTVKKDPNAFKMPEPVGAAHASEIEYCMGNLYLVNDYAWTDDDYKVSETMFNYFANFVKTGNPNGKDLPNWPAALKDATDPDVMIINVESKAVKATDDARYIFLDKAYGNN
;
A
#
# COMPACT_ATOMS: atom_id res chain seq x y z
N MET A 1 -37.01 -40.30 -72.29
CA MET A 1 -37.19 -39.03 -71.57
C MET A 1 -37.30 -39.33 -70.07
N LYS A 2 -36.19 -39.27 -69.34
CA LYS A 2 -36.11 -39.53 -67.88
C LYS A 2 -36.08 -38.17 -67.15
N LYS A 3 -37.09 -37.99 -66.28
CA LYS A 3 -37.16 -36.78 -65.40
C LYS A 3 -36.28 -37.04 -64.16
N ILE A 4 -35.29 -36.23 -63.98
CA ILE A 4 -34.45 -36.17 -62.81
C ILE A 4 -35.16 -35.27 -61.77
N LYS A 5 -35.51 -35.81 -60.61
CA LYS A 5 -35.99 -35.02 -59.44
C LYS A 5 -34.79 -34.63 -58.62
N LEU A 6 -34.57 -33.33 -58.50
CA LEU A 6 -33.59 -32.72 -57.59
C LEU A 6 -34.22 -32.66 -56.18
N LEU A 7 -33.62 -33.36 -55.22
CA LEU A 7 -33.94 -33.26 -53.80
C LEU A 7 -33.03 -32.18 -53.17
N LEU A 8 -33.60 -31.02 -52.78
CA LEU A 8 -32.91 -30.03 -51.95
C LEU A 8 -32.99 -30.48 -50.50
N ALA A 9 -31.85 -30.88 -49.91
CA ALA A 9 -31.72 -31.10 -48.49
C ALA A 9 -31.35 -29.76 -47.82
N ALA A 10 -32.29 -29.18 -47.07
CA ALA A 10 -32.05 -27.99 -46.23
C ALA A 10 -31.32 -28.46 -44.95
N VAL A 11 -30.03 -28.11 -44.81
CA VAL A 11 -29.27 -28.28 -43.60
C VAL A 11 -29.60 -27.12 -42.65
N CYS A 12 -30.45 -27.35 -41.65
CA CYS A 12 -30.67 -26.42 -40.53
C CYS A 12 -29.48 -26.52 -39.58
N THR A 13 -28.54 -25.63 -39.68
CA THR A 13 -27.51 -25.41 -38.64
C THR A 13 -28.14 -24.70 -37.46
N PHE A 14 -28.40 -25.44 -36.39
CA PHE A 14 -28.70 -24.86 -35.08
C PHE A 14 -27.43 -24.22 -34.53
N PHE A 15 -27.35 -22.90 -34.55
CA PHE A 15 -26.45 -22.15 -33.68
C PHE A 15 -27.01 -22.26 -32.26
N ALA A 16 -26.43 -23.14 -31.46
CA ALA A 16 -26.59 -23.08 -30.01
C ALA A 16 -25.88 -21.82 -29.53
N ALA A 17 -26.61 -20.74 -29.34
CA ALA A 17 -26.12 -19.58 -28.56
C ALA A 17 -25.88 -20.13 -27.15
N ALA A 18 -24.62 -20.31 -26.77
CA ALA A 18 -24.23 -20.52 -25.39
C ALA A 18 -24.69 -19.31 -24.62
N ALA A 19 -25.82 -19.42 -23.92
CA ALA A 19 -26.23 -18.43 -22.95
C ALA A 19 -25.07 -18.34 -21.93
N GLN A 20 -24.38 -17.19 -21.88
CA GLN A 20 -23.51 -16.85 -20.78
C GLN A 20 -24.36 -16.91 -19.52
N THR A 21 -24.26 -17.99 -18.76
CA THR A 21 -24.86 -18.08 -17.45
C THR A 21 -24.21 -17.00 -16.60
N ASN A 22 -24.98 -15.94 -16.31
CA ASN A 22 -24.57 -14.95 -15.32
C ASN A 22 -24.31 -15.70 -14.00
N ASN A 23 -23.04 -15.91 -13.69
CA ASN A 23 -22.58 -16.58 -12.46
C ASN A 23 -22.74 -15.69 -11.22
N SER A 24 -23.50 -14.61 -11.30
CA SER A 24 -23.72 -13.69 -10.18
C SER A 24 -25.17 -13.22 -10.10
N PHE A 25 -25.64 -12.96 -8.87
CA PHE A 25 -26.95 -12.37 -8.60
C PHE A 25 -26.83 -11.28 -7.51
N PRO A 26 -27.78 -10.30 -7.47
CA PRO A 26 -27.77 -9.24 -6.47
C PRO A 26 -27.87 -9.76 -5.05
N VAL A 27 -27.14 -9.15 -4.13
CA VAL A 27 -27.25 -9.40 -2.69
C VAL A 27 -27.33 -8.06 -1.94
N GLN A 28 -28.32 -7.92 -1.06
CA GLN A 28 -28.53 -6.71 -0.30
C GLN A 28 -28.02 -6.85 1.14
N THR A 29 -27.38 -5.82 1.63
CA THR A 29 -26.86 -5.75 2.99
C THR A 29 -27.23 -4.41 3.62
N LYS A 30 -27.76 -4.45 4.85
CA LYS A 30 -28.07 -3.25 5.61
C LYS A 30 -26.83 -2.81 6.39
N ILE A 31 -26.41 -1.58 6.18
CA ILE A 31 -25.36 -0.89 6.93
C ILE A 31 -25.95 0.30 7.69
N ASP A 32 -25.12 0.98 8.46
CA ASP A 32 -25.55 2.09 9.35
C ASP A 32 -26.35 3.19 8.61
N ASN A 33 -25.91 3.54 7.37
CA ASN A 33 -26.50 4.62 6.59
C ASN A 33 -27.68 4.20 5.67
N GLY A 34 -27.90 2.91 5.44
CA GLY A 34 -28.98 2.43 4.56
C GLY A 34 -28.75 1.02 4.03
N ILE A 35 -29.43 0.67 2.94
CA ILE A 35 -29.26 -0.62 2.27
C ILE A 35 -28.33 -0.42 1.06
N ILE A 36 -27.36 -1.31 0.92
CA ILE A 36 -26.49 -1.42 -0.26
C ILE A 36 -26.76 -2.72 -1.00
N GLU A 37 -26.50 -2.74 -2.31
CA GLU A 37 -26.65 -3.91 -3.13
C GLU A 37 -25.34 -4.21 -3.89
N GLY A 38 -24.72 -5.34 -3.54
CA GLY A 38 -23.58 -5.91 -4.22
C GLY A 38 -23.97 -7.09 -5.12
N ASN A 39 -22.98 -7.94 -5.44
CA ASN A 39 -23.16 -9.16 -6.21
C ASN A 39 -22.74 -10.38 -5.38
N TYR A 40 -23.43 -11.50 -5.54
CA TYR A 40 -22.95 -12.81 -5.13
C TYR A 40 -22.37 -13.52 -6.34
N ASP A 41 -21.07 -13.80 -6.32
CA ASP A 41 -20.39 -14.62 -7.33
C ASP A 41 -20.54 -16.10 -6.95
N THR A 42 -21.35 -16.83 -7.71
CA THR A 42 -21.65 -18.24 -7.45
C THR A 42 -20.46 -19.15 -7.73
N LYS A 43 -19.57 -18.78 -8.65
CA LYS A 43 -18.37 -19.55 -9.00
C LYS A 43 -17.35 -19.49 -7.88
N GLU A 44 -17.13 -18.30 -7.34
CA GLU A 44 -16.14 -18.07 -6.29
C GLU A 44 -16.72 -18.26 -4.87
N GLY A 45 -18.06 -18.27 -4.73
CA GLY A 45 -18.75 -18.37 -3.44
C GLY A 45 -18.61 -17.12 -2.57
N LEU A 46 -18.49 -15.94 -3.19
CA LEU A 46 -18.20 -14.68 -2.53
C LEU A 46 -19.32 -13.66 -2.71
N GLN A 47 -19.53 -12.84 -1.69
CA GLN A 47 -20.28 -11.59 -1.83
C GLN A 47 -19.30 -10.45 -2.08
N LEU A 48 -19.60 -9.61 -3.07
CA LEU A 48 -18.75 -8.54 -3.58
C LEU A 48 -19.50 -7.22 -3.50
N TYR A 49 -18.91 -6.25 -2.80
CA TYR A 49 -19.44 -4.89 -2.71
C TYR A 49 -18.34 -3.91 -3.11
N PHE A 50 -18.53 -3.20 -4.21
CA PHE A 50 -17.55 -2.26 -4.75
C PHE A 50 -18.09 -0.83 -4.77
N GLY A 51 -17.23 0.15 -4.47
CA GLY A 51 -17.63 1.54 -4.41
C GLY A 51 -18.60 1.85 -3.27
N VAL A 52 -18.40 1.23 -2.11
CA VAL A 52 -19.18 1.53 -0.89
C VAL A 52 -18.69 2.85 -0.30
N PRO A 53 -19.53 3.91 -0.23
CA PRO A 53 -19.12 5.17 0.36
C PRO A 53 -18.93 5.04 1.88
N PHE A 54 -17.88 5.66 2.42
CA PHE A 54 -17.62 5.66 3.88
C PHE A 54 -17.59 7.07 4.50
N ALA A 55 -17.54 8.11 3.67
CA ALA A 55 -17.61 9.51 4.09
C ALA A 55 -18.26 10.37 2.99
N LYS A 56 -18.73 11.59 3.34
CA LYS A 56 -19.23 12.55 2.35
C LYS A 56 -18.16 12.90 1.31
N PRO A 57 -18.54 13.13 0.04
CA PRO A 57 -17.63 13.61 -0.98
C PRO A 57 -16.85 14.85 -0.52
N PRO A 58 -15.50 14.82 -0.53
CA PRO A 58 -14.69 15.95 -0.04
C PRO A 58 -14.51 17.03 -1.13
N VAL A 59 -15.61 17.51 -1.68
CA VAL A 59 -15.66 18.46 -2.82
C VAL A 59 -16.09 19.87 -2.38
N GLY A 60 -15.76 20.88 -3.16
CA GLY A 60 -16.16 22.27 -2.90
C GLY A 60 -15.72 22.76 -1.53
N ASN A 61 -16.66 23.14 -0.67
CA ASN A 61 -16.36 23.60 0.69
C ASN A 61 -15.85 22.50 1.64
N LEU A 62 -15.94 21.23 1.25
CA LEU A 62 -15.37 20.11 1.98
C LEU A 62 -13.95 19.74 1.53
N ARG A 63 -13.45 20.34 0.43
CA ARG A 63 -12.05 20.22 0.02
C ARG A 63 -11.15 20.69 1.17
N TRP A 64 -10.19 19.84 1.57
CA TRP A 64 -9.30 20.05 2.72
C TRP A 64 -10.02 20.20 4.08
N LYS A 65 -11.10 19.46 4.26
CA LYS A 65 -11.67 19.19 5.58
C LYS A 65 -11.47 17.74 5.98
N ALA A 66 -11.45 17.47 7.29
CA ALA A 66 -11.55 16.11 7.79
C ALA A 66 -12.80 15.43 7.19
N PRO A 67 -12.75 14.11 6.90
CA PRO A 67 -13.88 13.40 6.32
C PRO A 67 -15.13 13.56 7.19
N GLN A 68 -16.25 13.86 6.52
CA GLN A 68 -17.53 14.11 7.18
C GLN A 68 -18.41 12.85 7.14
N PRO A 69 -19.23 12.59 8.17
CA PRO A 69 -20.15 11.46 8.18
C PRO A 69 -21.12 11.52 7.00
N LEU A 70 -21.45 10.34 6.45
CA LEU A 70 -22.50 10.22 5.43
C LEU A 70 -23.87 10.55 6.00
N ASP A 71 -24.73 11.09 5.14
CA ASP A 71 -26.16 11.16 5.42
C ASP A 71 -26.80 9.78 5.17
N ASN A 72 -27.89 9.49 5.86
CA ASN A 72 -28.67 8.29 5.62
C ASN A 72 -29.46 8.43 4.31
N TRP A 73 -29.55 7.34 3.55
CA TRP A 73 -30.32 7.31 2.30
C TRP A 73 -31.54 6.40 2.41
N LYS A 74 -32.52 6.67 1.53
CA LYS A 74 -33.69 5.81 1.35
C LYS A 74 -33.48 4.92 0.12
N GLY A 75 -34.08 3.73 0.15
CA GLY A 75 -33.95 2.77 -0.95
C GLY A 75 -32.62 2.00 -0.90
N VAL A 76 -32.25 1.44 -2.04
CA VAL A 76 -31.07 0.56 -2.19
C VAL A 76 -30.01 1.29 -3.03
N LEU A 77 -28.81 1.44 -2.46
CA LEU A 77 -27.65 1.99 -3.16
C LEU A 77 -26.90 0.85 -3.88
N PRO A 78 -26.73 0.90 -5.22
CA PRO A 78 -25.94 -0.09 -5.92
C PRO A 78 -24.44 0.08 -5.63
N THR A 79 -23.77 -1.01 -5.22
CA THR A 79 -22.35 -1.08 -4.93
C THR A 79 -21.72 -2.24 -5.71
N LYS A 80 -21.86 -2.18 -7.05
CA LYS A 80 -21.48 -3.25 -7.98
C LYS A 80 -20.26 -2.92 -8.84
N LYS A 81 -19.77 -1.69 -8.77
CA LYS A 81 -18.62 -1.16 -9.52
C LYS A 81 -17.69 -0.43 -8.57
N PHE A 82 -16.40 -0.50 -8.85
CA PHE A 82 -15.42 0.31 -8.12
C PHE A 82 -15.76 1.81 -8.23
N GLY A 83 -15.64 2.52 -7.12
CA GLY A 83 -15.77 3.98 -7.11
C GLY A 83 -14.62 4.66 -7.86
N PRO A 84 -14.76 5.94 -8.22
CA PRO A 84 -13.68 6.68 -8.86
C PRO A 84 -12.45 6.74 -7.93
N ARG A 85 -11.26 6.65 -8.52
CA ARG A 85 -10.01 6.81 -7.79
C ARG A 85 -9.73 8.29 -7.51
N ALA A 86 -8.91 8.54 -6.50
CA ALA A 86 -8.47 9.89 -6.16
C ALA A 86 -7.74 10.55 -7.34
N VAL A 87 -7.87 11.87 -7.46
CA VAL A 87 -7.21 12.67 -8.52
C VAL A 87 -5.71 12.47 -8.48
N GLN A 88 -5.13 12.00 -9.57
CA GLN A 88 -3.72 11.63 -9.69
C GLN A 88 -3.27 11.60 -11.15
N GLY A 89 -1.95 11.64 -11.38
CA GLY A 89 -1.34 11.40 -12.69
C GLY A 89 -0.78 9.98 -12.81
N ILE A 90 -0.23 9.68 -13.97
CA ILE A 90 0.50 8.42 -14.24
C ILE A 90 1.93 8.59 -13.73
N VAL A 91 2.12 8.49 -12.39
CA VAL A 91 3.43 8.72 -11.75
C VAL A 91 4.34 7.50 -11.87
N PHE A 92 3.80 6.30 -11.73
CA PHE A 92 4.55 5.04 -11.68
C PHE A 92 4.21 4.09 -12.83
N GLY A 93 3.72 4.62 -13.95
CA GLY A 93 3.25 3.84 -15.09
C GLY A 93 1.79 3.39 -14.96
N ASP A 94 1.37 2.49 -15.85
CA ASP A 94 0.01 1.93 -15.84
C ASP A 94 -0.12 0.88 -14.72
N MET A 95 -0.82 1.23 -13.65
CA MET A 95 -1.09 0.38 -12.49
C MET A 95 -2.33 -0.50 -12.65
N LYS A 96 -2.92 -0.54 -13.85
CA LYS A 96 -4.07 -1.41 -14.22
C LYS A 96 -5.29 -1.23 -13.32
N SER A 97 -5.58 0.00 -12.91
CA SER A 97 -6.79 0.29 -12.12
C SER A 97 -8.07 -0.15 -12.85
N ARG A 98 -8.98 -0.75 -12.10
CA ARG A 98 -10.33 -1.13 -12.54
C ARG A 98 -11.39 -0.06 -12.25
N SER A 99 -11.00 1.06 -11.64
CA SER A 99 -11.88 2.21 -11.37
C SER A 99 -12.21 3.00 -12.64
N GLU A 100 -13.45 3.51 -12.72
CA GLU A 100 -13.90 4.34 -13.82
C GLU A 100 -13.61 5.84 -13.52
N GLY A 101 -12.43 6.33 -13.94
CA GLY A 101 -12.08 7.75 -13.88
C GLY A 101 -11.46 8.23 -12.57
N LEU A 102 -11.28 9.55 -12.48
CA LEU A 102 -10.64 10.29 -11.38
C LEU A 102 -11.63 11.30 -10.82
N SER A 103 -11.68 11.44 -9.48
CA SER A 103 -12.56 12.42 -8.83
C SER A 103 -12.00 12.84 -7.47
N GLU A 104 -12.32 14.05 -7.01
CA GLU A 104 -12.22 14.39 -5.59
C GLU A 104 -13.25 13.61 -4.75
N ASP A 105 -14.41 13.24 -5.34
CA ASP A 105 -15.35 12.29 -4.75
C ASP A 105 -14.79 10.88 -4.91
N CYS A 106 -13.88 10.49 -4.00
CA CYS A 106 -13.13 9.26 -4.06
C CYS A 106 -13.20 8.42 -2.77
N LEU A 107 -13.95 8.84 -1.75
CA LEU A 107 -13.98 8.20 -0.44
C LEU A 107 -14.87 6.96 -0.44
N TYR A 108 -14.41 5.94 -1.14
CA TYR A 108 -15.06 4.64 -1.31
C TYR A 108 -14.14 3.51 -0.85
N LEU A 109 -14.75 2.43 -0.40
CA LEU A 109 -14.08 1.18 -0.07
C LEU A 109 -14.73 0.01 -0.81
N ASN A 110 -14.04 -1.12 -0.87
CA ASN A 110 -14.51 -2.33 -1.50
C ASN A 110 -14.46 -3.48 -0.47
N VAL A 111 -15.43 -4.39 -0.51
CA VAL A 111 -15.54 -5.52 0.41
C VAL A 111 -15.72 -6.82 -0.35
N TRP A 112 -14.89 -7.80 -0.04
CA TRP A 112 -15.02 -9.21 -0.44
C TRP A 112 -15.28 -10.06 0.79
N THR A 113 -16.34 -10.86 0.78
CA THR A 113 -16.66 -11.72 1.93
C THR A 113 -17.18 -13.08 1.50
N PRO A 114 -16.75 -14.18 2.16
CA PRO A 114 -17.32 -15.50 1.96
C PRO A 114 -18.65 -15.67 2.70
N ALA A 115 -19.14 -14.61 3.39
CA ALA A 115 -20.28 -14.72 4.29
C ALA A 115 -21.54 -15.17 3.56
N LYS A 116 -22.09 -16.29 3.99
CA LYS A 116 -23.48 -16.68 3.82
C LYS A 116 -24.27 -16.03 4.95
N HIS A 117 -25.60 -16.05 4.85
CA HIS A 117 -26.53 -15.32 5.74
C HIS A 117 -26.22 -15.44 7.26
N ASP A 118 -25.63 -16.54 7.71
CA ASP A 118 -25.37 -16.81 9.14
C ASP A 118 -23.88 -16.79 9.52
N THR A 119 -22.98 -16.44 8.61
CA THR A 119 -21.53 -16.38 8.91
C THR A 119 -21.23 -15.16 9.76
N LYS A 120 -20.57 -15.37 10.91
CA LYS A 120 -20.19 -14.31 11.86
C LYS A 120 -18.77 -14.52 12.40
N GLY A 121 -18.16 -13.44 12.85
CA GLY A 121 -16.91 -13.49 13.59
C GLY A 121 -15.67 -13.76 12.74
N LEU A 122 -15.75 -13.53 11.41
CA LEU A 122 -14.62 -13.66 10.51
C LEU A 122 -13.54 -12.58 10.80
N PRO A 123 -12.25 -12.92 10.71
CA PRO A 123 -11.19 -11.93 10.73
C PRO A 123 -11.32 -10.97 9.54
N VAL A 124 -10.84 -9.75 9.71
CA VAL A 124 -10.97 -8.67 8.74
C VAL A 124 -9.58 -8.19 8.35
N LEU A 125 -9.33 -8.07 7.05
CA LEU A 125 -8.15 -7.41 6.49
C LEU A 125 -8.58 -6.08 5.89
N VAL A 126 -7.98 -4.96 6.32
CA VAL A 126 -8.13 -3.65 5.68
C VAL A 126 -6.80 -3.27 5.04
N TYR A 127 -6.77 -3.16 3.71
CA TYR A 127 -5.56 -2.89 2.96
C TYR A 127 -5.51 -1.44 2.47
N PHE A 128 -4.41 -0.74 2.76
CA PHE A 128 -4.08 0.58 2.25
C PHE A 128 -3.06 0.45 1.13
N TYR A 129 -3.41 0.93 -0.06
CA TYR A 129 -2.50 0.88 -1.22
C TYR A 129 -1.31 1.84 -1.08
N GLY A 130 -0.22 1.53 -1.79
CA GLY A 130 0.97 2.37 -1.89
C GLY A 130 0.89 3.45 -2.98
N GLY A 131 2.06 3.96 -3.37
CA GLY A 131 2.18 4.98 -4.41
C GLY A 131 2.55 6.37 -3.88
N GLY A 132 3.34 6.45 -2.81
CA GLY A 132 3.98 7.69 -2.31
C GLY A 132 3.01 8.78 -1.86
N PHE A 133 1.76 8.44 -1.55
CA PHE A 133 0.66 9.38 -1.30
C PHE A 133 0.31 10.28 -2.50
N VAL A 134 0.75 9.94 -3.71
CA VAL A 134 0.52 10.73 -4.93
C VAL A 134 -0.20 9.96 -6.03
N ALA A 135 -0.20 8.64 -5.98
CA ALA A 135 -0.88 7.74 -6.89
C ALA A 135 -1.35 6.46 -6.16
N GLY A 136 -2.12 5.61 -6.85
CA GLY A 136 -2.63 4.34 -6.36
C GLY A 136 -4.15 4.27 -6.29
N ASP A 137 -4.66 3.05 -6.15
CA ASP A 137 -6.11 2.81 -6.13
C ASP A 137 -6.41 1.45 -5.48
N GLY A 138 -7.41 1.41 -4.61
CA GLY A 138 -7.89 0.17 -4.00
C GLY A 138 -8.56 -0.81 -4.97
N ALA A 139 -8.72 -0.44 -6.25
CA ALA A 139 -9.27 -1.29 -7.31
C ALA A 139 -8.20 -1.95 -8.19
N GLU A 140 -6.91 -1.79 -7.92
CA GLU A 140 -5.87 -2.47 -8.68
C GLU A 140 -5.95 -4.00 -8.50
N PRO A 141 -5.73 -4.82 -9.57
CA PRO A 141 -5.85 -6.27 -9.50
C PRO A 141 -4.97 -6.93 -8.42
N ARG A 142 -3.79 -6.36 -8.15
CA ARG A 142 -2.86 -6.89 -7.15
C ARG A 142 -3.39 -6.81 -5.71
N TYR A 143 -4.32 -5.90 -5.42
CA TYR A 143 -4.97 -5.75 -4.12
C TYR A 143 -6.32 -6.48 -4.02
N ASP A 144 -6.74 -7.23 -5.03
CA ASP A 144 -8.04 -7.93 -5.03
C ASP A 144 -8.19 -8.81 -3.79
N GLY A 145 -9.33 -8.67 -3.12
CA GLY A 145 -9.60 -9.34 -1.86
C GLY A 145 -10.14 -10.78 -1.98
N ALA A 146 -10.41 -11.25 -3.21
CA ALA A 146 -11.09 -12.54 -3.41
C ALA A 146 -10.30 -13.73 -2.88
N ALA A 147 -8.97 -13.75 -3.07
CA ALA A 147 -8.13 -14.82 -2.55
C ALA A 147 -8.15 -14.86 -1.01
N MET A 148 -8.05 -13.72 -0.33
CA MET A 148 -8.18 -13.62 1.13
C MET A 148 -9.58 -14.03 1.60
N ALA A 149 -10.63 -13.65 0.87
CA ALA A 149 -11.99 -14.02 1.21
C ALA A 149 -12.20 -15.54 1.13
N LYS A 150 -11.62 -16.21 0.14
CA LYS A 150 -11.62 -17.69 0.06
C LYS A 150 -10.93 -18.38 1.25
N LYS A 151 -10.00 -17.69 1.92
CA LYS A 151 -9.40 -18.17 3.17
C LYS A 151 -10.27 -17.90 4.41
N GLY A 152 -11.48 -17.36 4.27
CA GLY A 152 -12.39 -17.07 5.37
C GLY A 152 -12.07 -15.73 6.07
N ILE A 153 -11.60 -14.76 5.34
CA ILE A 153 -11.27 -13.40 5.80
C ILE A 153 -12.23 -12.43 5.09
N VAL A 154 -12.76 -11.44 5.79
CA VAL A 154 -13.42 -10.29 5.13
C VAL A 154 -12.33 -9.34 4.68
N ALA A 155 -12.12 -9.20 3.36
CA ALA A 155 -11.11 -8.31 2.82
C ALA A 155 -11.72 -6.96 2.42
N VAL A 156 -11.04 -5.88 2.76
CA VAL A 156 -11.45 -4.50 2.48
C VAL A 156 -10.28 -3.74 1.87
N THR A 157 -10.49 -3.06 0.74
CA THR A 157 -9.55 -2.06 0.22
C THR A 157 -10.16 -0.67 0.33
N VAL A 158 -9.32 0.35 0.58
CA VAL A 158 -9.79 1.70 0.91
C VAL A 158 -9.15 2.72 -0.01
N ASN A 159 -9.97 3.56 -0.66
CA ASN A 159 -9.50 4.77 -1.30
C ASN A 159 -9.36 5.91 -0.30
N TYR A 160 -8.36 6.75 -0.49
CA TYR A 160 -8.10 7.92 0.34
C TYR A 160 -7.55 9.06 -0.54
N ARG A 161 -7.71 10.30 -0.11
CA ARG A 161 -7.21 11.48 -0.84
C ARG A 161 -5.70 11.48 -0.95
N LEU A 162 -5.20 11.89 -2.10
CA LEU A 162 -3.79 11.90 -2.47
C LEU A 162 -3.27 13.33 -2.74
N ASN A 163 -1.96 13.46 -2.84
CA ASN A 163 -1.24 14.66 -3.30
C ASN A 163 -1.76 15.96 -2.66
N ILE A 164 -1.99 17.02 -3.43
CA ILE A 164 -2.52 18.30 -2.93
C ILE A 164 -3.90 18.15 -2.27
N PHE A 165 -4.74 17.22 -2.73
CA PHE A 165 -6.09 17.04 -2.16
C PHE A 165 -6.07 16.33 -0.81
N GLY A 166 -5.05 15.50 -0.56
CA GLY A 166 -4.93 14.68 0.66
C GLY A 166 -3.97 15.21 1.71
N PHE A 167 -2.97 16.03 1.32
CA PHE A 167 -1.85 16.36 2.22
C PHE A 167 -1.45 17.84 2.26
N PHE A 168 -2.23 18.71 1.64
CA PHE A 168 -1.96 20.15 1.61
C PHE A 168 -2.23 20.80 2.97
N ALA A 169 -1.21 21.42 3.56
CA ALA A 169 -1.32 22.23 4.75
C ALA A 169 -1.28 23.73 4.41
N HIS A 170 -2.04 24.55 5.13
CA HIS A 170 -2.06 25.99 4.92
C HIS A 170 -2.52 26.69 6.22
N PRO A 171 -2.00 27.89 6.58
CA PRO A 171 -2.38 28.57 7.81
C PRO A 171 -3.89 28.84 7.95
N GLU A 172 -4.57 29.18 6.86
CA GLU A 172 -6.03 29.40 6.89
C GLU A 172 -6.80 28.09 7.10
N LEU A 173 -6.29 26.95 6.60
CA LEU A 173 -6.89 25.62 6.86
C LEU A 173 -6.77 25.24 8.33
N SER A 174 -5.61 25.43 8.93
CA SER A 174 -5.40 25.17 10.36
C SER A 174 -6.21 26.10 11.24
N LYS A 175 -6.39 27.37 10.83
CA LYS A 175 -7.26 28.33 11.52
C LYS A 175 -8.73 27.90 11.45
N GLU A 176 -9.19 27.39 10.29
CA GLU A 176 -10.57 26.93 10.07
C GLU A 176 -10.87 25.64 10.85
N ALA A 177 -9.94 24.71 10.92
CA ALA A 177 -10.13 23.41 11.57
C ALA A 177 -10.32 23.55 13.08
N ALA A 178 -11.30 22.83 13.64
CA ALA A 178 -11.57 22.83 15.08
C ALA A 178 -10.36 22.34 15.89
N TYR A 179 -9.58 21.40 15.34
CA TYR A 179 -8.37 20.85 15.96
C TYR A 179 -7.09 21.66 15.65
N LYS A 180 -7.20 22.81 14.98
CA LYS A 180 -6.10 23.75 14.72
C LYS A 180 -4.91 23.15 13.96
N GLY A 181 -5.17 22.20 13.06
CA GLY A 181 -4.18 21.53 12.22
C GLY A 181 -4.67 21.34 10.78
N SER A 182 -3.75 21.03 9.86
CA SER A 182 -4.03 20.75 8.46
C SER A 182 -2.97 19.81 7.87
N GLY A 183 -3.24 19.21 6.70
CA GLY A 183 -2.26 18.44 5.93
C GLY A 183 -2.41 16.91 5.99
N ASN A 184 -3.18 16.32 6.88
CA ASN A 184 -3.28 14.87 7.06
C ASN A 184 -4.61 14.29 6.56
N TYR A 185 -5.26 14.90 5.56
CA TYR A 185 -6.62 14.51 5.18
C TYR A 185 -6.69 13.08 4.63
N GLY A 186 -5.68 12.62 3.87
CA GLY A 186 -5.62 11.25 3.40
C GLY A 186 -5.51 10.22 4.53
N LEU A 187 -4.74 10.53 5.59
CA LEU A 187 -4.64 9.68 6.78
C LEU A 187 -5.92 9.71 7.62
N LEU A 188 -6.60 10.85 7.67
CA LEU A 188 -7.92 10.99 8.30
C LEU A 188 -8.99 10.22 7.52
N ASP A 189 -8.90 10.14 6.19
CA ASP A 189 -9.79 9.31 5.36
C ASP A 189 -9.66 7.83 5.71
N GLN A 190 -8.42 7.34 5.85
CA GLN A 190 -8.13 5.97 6.29
C GLN A 190 -8.69 5.72 7.71
N ASN A 191 -8.53 6.66 8.64
CA ASN A 191 -9.12 6.56 9.97
C ASN A 191 -10.67 6.53 9.93
N ALA A 192 -11.29 7.31 9.04
CA ALA A 192 -12.74 7.29 8.84
C ALA A 192 -13.20 5.93 8.28
N ALA A 193 -12.45 5.34 7.35
CA ALA A 193 -12.72 3.99 6.84
C ALA A 193 -12.60 2.94 7.95
N LEU A 194 -11.59 3.02 8.83
CA LEU A 194 -11.48 2.13 9.99
C LEU A 194 -12.69 2.27 10.94
N LYS A 195 -13.15 3.49 11.19
CA LYS A 195 -14.37 3.73 11.97
C LYS A 195 -15.63 3.19 11.29
N TRP A 196 -15.70 3.28 9.96
CA TRP A 196 -16.76 2.66 9.18
C TRP A 196 -16.72 1.12 9.32
N VAL A 197 -15.53 0.50 9.24
CA VAL A 197 -15.33 -0.94 9.45
C VAL A 197 -15.83 -1.35 10.83
N GLN A 198 -15.45 -0.63 11.88
CA GLN A 198 -15.92 -0.92 13.26
C GLN A 198 -17.45 -0.94 13.38
N LYS A 199 -18.15 -0.05 12.67
CA LYS A 199 -19.61 0.04 12.70
C LYS A 199 -20.33 -0.99 11.85
N ASN A 200 -19.76 -1.34 10.69
CA ASN A 200 -20.51 -1.99 9.61
C ASN A 200 -20.04 -3.40 9.28
N ILE A 201 -18.80 -3.78 9.62
CA ILE A 201 -18.20 -5.02 9.09
C ILE A 201 -18.92 -6.29 9.56
N ALA A 202 -19.64 -6.22 10.68
CA ALA A 202 -20.48 -7.32 11.18
C ALA A 202 -21.62 -7.68 10.20
N ALA A 203 -22.11 -6.70 9.40
CA ALA A 203 -23.12 -6.93 8.37
C ALA A 203 -22.58 -7.76 7.19
N PHE A 204 -21.24 -7.86 7.06
CA PHE A 204 -20.52 -8.66 6.07
C PHE A 204 -19.94 -9.94 6.69
N GLY A 205 -20.33 -10.30 7.90
CA GLY A 205 -19.83 -11.47 8.64
C GLY A 205 -18.50 -11.27 9.36
N GLY A 206 -17.87 -10.09 9.27
CA GLY A 206 -16.62 -9.78 9.93
C GLY A 206 -16.77 -9.48 11.43
N ASP A 207 -15.68 -9.63 12.16
CA ASP A 207 -15.58 -9.30 13.57
C ASP A 207 -14.83 -7.96 13.74
N PRO A 208 -15.48 -6.89 14.20
CA PRO A 208 -14.82 -5.59 14.39
C PRO A 208 -13.67 -5.64 15.41
N SER A 209 -13.62 -6.65 16.28
CA SER A 209 -12.52 -6.85 17.22
C SER A 209 -11.29 -7.55 16.61
N LYS A 210 -11.39 -8.05 15.35
CA LYS A 210 -10.35 -8.82 14.65
C LYS A 210 -9.89 -8.12 13.36
N VAL A 211 -9.71 -6.82 13.40
CA VAL A 211 -9.30 -6.02 12.24
C VAL A 211 -7.77 -5.93 12.17
N THR A 212 -7.19 -6.53 11.15
CA THR A 212 -5.78 -6.34 10.79
C THR A 212 -5.69 -5.32 9.67
N ILE A 213 -4.86 -4.29 9.85
CA ILE A 213 -4.53 -3.34 8.80
C ILE A 213 -3.25 -3.77 8.09
N ALA A 214 -3.21 -3.60 6.77
CA ALA A 214 -2.04 -3.93 5.96
C ALA A 214 -1.79 -2.88 4.88
N GLY A 215 -0.58 -2.84 4.35
CA GLY A 215 -0.27 -1.99 3.21
C GLY A 215 1.20 -2.04 2.83
N GLU A 216 1.48 -1.67 1.59
CA GLU A 216 2.81 -1.62 1.01
C GLU A 216 3.23 -0.18 0.74
N SER A 217 4.55 0.15 0.88
CA SER A 217 5.10 1.47 0.59
C SER A 217 4.38 2.58 1.38
N ALA A 218 3.79 3.57 0.71
CA ALA A 218 2.95 4.58 1.36
C ALA A 218 1.77 3.96 2.13
N GLY A 219 1.28 2.78 1.74
CA GLY A 219 0.31 1.99 2.50
C GLY A 219 0.89 1.45 3.80
N SER A 220 2.12 0.97 3.81
CA SER A 220 2.84 0.55 5.02
C SER A 220 3.14 1.75 5.95
N ILE A 221 3.53 2.88 5.35
CA ILE A 221 3.66 4.16 6.06
C ILE A 221 2.33 4.55 6.70
N SER A 222 1.21 4.34 5.99
CA SER A 222 -0.14 4.56 6.53
C SER A 222 -0.46 3.63 7.70
N VAL A 223 -0.07 2.35 7.64
CA VAL A 223 -0.23 1.40 8.75
C VAL A 223 0.51 1.90 10.00
N THR A 224 1.77 2.31 9.86
CA THR A 224 2.55 2.89 10.96
C THR A 224 1.91 4.15 11.50
N ALA A 225 1.39 5.02 10.61
CA ALA A 225 0.69 6.25 10.95
C ALA A 225 -0.57 5.97 11.79
N GLN A 226 -1.40 5.01 11.36
CA GLN A 226 -2.60 4.62 12.10
C GLN A 226 -2.23 3.99 13.46
N MET A 227 -1.17 3.20 13.54
CA MET A 227 -0.70 2.66 14.82
C MET A 227 -0.23 3.73 15.80
N ALA A 228 0.40 4.81 15.30
CA ALA A 228 0.89 5.92 16.11
C ALA A 228 -0.21 6.93 16.49
N SER A 229 -1.31 6.99 15.72
CA SER A 229 -2.37 7.97 15.92
C SER A 229 -3.28 7.62 17.10
N PRO A 230 -3.53 8.56 18.03
CA PRO A 230 -4.52 8.34 19.10
C PRO A 230 -5.94 8.14 18.55
N LEU A 231 -6.22 8.61 17.33
CA LEU A 231 -7.54 8.49 16.69
C LEU A 231 -7.86 7.04 16.28
N SER A 232 -6.87 6.19 16.11
CA SER A 232 -7.02 4.79 15.70
C SER A 232 -6.92 3.80 16.88
N LYS A 233 -6.76 4.30 18.08
CA LYS A 233 -6.66 3.46 19.29
C LYS A 233 -7.92 2.61 19.48
N GLY A 234 -7.73 1.29 19.58
CA GLY A 234 -8.82 0.33 19.74
C GLY A 234 -9.56 -0.03 18.43
N LEU A 235 -9.17 0.52 17.28
CA LEU A 235 -9.78 0.18 15.99
C LEU A 235 -9.11 -1.02 15.27
N ILE A 236 -7.94 -1.45 15.73
CA ILE A 236 -7.11 -2.47 15.07
C ILE A 236 -6.67 -3.54 16.07
N ALA A 237 -6.54 -4.77 15.61
CA ALA A 237 -6.12 -5.94 16.37
C ALA A 237 -4.80 -6.56 15.86
N GLY A 238 -4.33 -6.17 14.68
CA GLY A 238 -3.07 -6.60 14.08
C GLY A 238 -2.61 -5.61 13.01
N ALA A 239 -1.32 -5.66 12.66
CA ALA A 239 -0.74 -4.79 11.64
C ALA A 239 0.24 -5.57 10.76
N ILE A 240 0.20 -5.32 9.44
CA ILE A 240 1.15 -5.84 8.46
C ILE A 240 1.76 -4.65 7.72
N GLY A 241 3.10 -4.56 7.71
CA GLY A 241 3.83 -3.53 6.98
C GLY A 241 4.74 -4.13 5.92
N GLU A 242 4.56 -3.68 4.69
CA GLU A 242 5.32 -4.11 3.53
C GLU A 242 6.13 -2.92 3.01
N SER A 243 7.42 -2.87 3.27
CA SER A 243 8.34 -1.82 2.78
C SER A 243 7.89 -0.39 3.09
N GLY A 244 8.04 0.06 4.33
CA GLY A 244 7.83 1.45 4.71
C GLY A 244 7.31 1.69 6.12
N ALA A 245 7.80 2.76 6.71
CA ALA A 245 7.27 3.31 7.96
C ALA A 245 7.35 4.84 7.96
N SER A 246 6.44 5.49 8.68
CA SER A 246 6.39 6.96 8.83
C SER A 246 7.51 7.47 9.76
N ILE A 247 8.76 7.15 9.39
CA ILE A 247 9.99 7.43 10.17
C ILE A 247 11.05 8.03 9.23
N ASN A 248 11.72 9.09 9.66
CA ASN A 248 12.80 9.73 8.90
C ASN A 248 13.88 8.68 8.47
N PRO A 249 14.31 8.66 7.19
CA PRO A 249 14.08 9.65 6.12
C PRO A 249 12.84 9.38 5.24
N THR A 250 12.06 8.35 5.49
CA THR A 250 10.99 7.87 4.61
C THR A 250 9.65 8.56 4.91
N LEU A 251 9.29 9.62 4.17
CA LEU A 251 8.01 10.34 4.26
C LEU A 251 7.53 10.58 5.71
N ALA A 252 8.46 10.88 6.61
CA ALA A 252 8.17 11.20 8.00
C ALA A 252 7.34 12.48 8.12
N PRO A 253 6.49 12.61 9.17
CA PRO A 253 5.75 13.84 9.39
C PRO A 253 6.68 14.99 9.80
N VAL A 254 6.39 16.18 9.25
CA VAL A 254 7.10 17.41 9.59
C VAL A 254 6.29 18.26 10.58
N PRO A 255 6.92 19.23 11.28
CA PRO A 255 6.19 20.20 12.11
C PRO A 255 5.12 20.98 11.33
N LEU A 256 3.98 21.27 11.95
CA LEU A 256 2.86 21.98 11.30
C LEU A 256 3.29 23.29 10.66
N ALA A 257 4.10 24.10 11.34
CA ALA A 257 4.57 25.40 10.81
C ALA A 257 5.39 25.25 9.52
N GLU A 258 6.17 24.18 9.39
CA GLU A 258 6.95 23.88 8.17
C GLU A 258 6.03 23.46 7.03
N ALA A 259 5.05 22.59 7.30
CA ALA A 259 4.08 22.17 6.30
C ALA A 259 3.20 23.33 5.83
N GLU A 260 2.74 24.19 6.75
CA GLU A 260 1.98 25.41 6.42
C GLU A 260 2.77 26.36 5.55
N LYS A 261 4.06 26.58 5.89
CA LYS A 261 4.94 27.40 5.07
C LYS A 261 5.09 26.82 3.65
N THR A 262 5.32 25.52 3.55
CA THR A 262 5.43 24.81 2.26
C THR A 262 4.16 24.98 1.42
N GLY A 263 2.99 24.83 2.02
CA GLY A 263 1.71 25.00 1.33
C GLY A 263 1.42 26.46 0.96
N PHE A 264 1.71 27.40 1.84
CA PHE A 264 1.55 28.83 1.56
C PHE A 264 2.48 29.31 0.44
N ASP A 265 3.75 28.87 0.43
CA ASP A 265 4.71 29.18 -0.64
C ASP A 265 4.22 28.62 -1.99
N PHE A 266 3.67 27.40 -2.00
CA PHE A 266 3.03 26.84 -3.19
C PHE A 266 1.82 27.69 -3.64
N ALA A 267 0.92 28.03 -2.73
CA ALA A 267 -0.27 28.84 -3.03
C ALA A 267 0.11 30.21 -3.64
N LYS A 268 1.15 30.84 -3.10
CA LYS A 268 1.72 32.07 -3.68
C LYS A 268 2.30 31.87 -5.08
N SER A 269 3.00 30.77 -5.31
CA SER A 269 3.63 30.47 -6.61
C SER A 269 2.62 30.31 -7.75
N ILE A 270 1.39 29.92 -7.42
CA ILE A 270 0.27 29.79 -8.37
C ILE A 270 -0.70 30.99 -8.34
N ASN A 271 -0.31 32.10 -7.73
CA ASN A 271 -1.11 33.32 -7.59
C ASN A 271 -2.46 33.15 -6.88
N ALA A 272 -2.56 32.20 -5.95
CA ALA A 272 -3.76 31.91 -5.17
C ALA A 272 -3.45 31.79 -3.67
N PRO A 273 -2.93 32.85 -3.01
CA PRO A 273 -2.43 32.78 -1.65
C PRO A 273 -3.50 32.57 -0.57
N THR A 274 -4.80 32.65 -0.91
CA THR A 274 -5.87 32.48 0.07
C THR A 274 -6.66 31.17 -0.15
N LEU A 275 -7.21 30.64 0.91
CA LEU A 275 -8.05 29.43 0.87
C LEU A 275 -9.28 29.62 -0.04
N ALA A 276 -9.86 30.83 -0.06
CA ALA A 276 -10.99 31.14 -0.92
C ALA A 276 -10.63 31.01 -2.41
N GLN A 277 -9.46 31.54 -2.82
CA GLN A 277 -8.97 31.39 -4.19
C GLN A 277 -8.69 29.94 -4.57
N LEU A 278 -8.03 29.21 -3.67
CA LEU A 278 -7.72 27.77 -3.87
C LEU A 278 -8.99 26.91 -4.01
N ARG A 279 -10.02 27.16 -3.18
CA ARG A 279 -11.31 26.45 -3.25
C ARG A 279 -12.17 26.83 -4.44
N ALA A 280 -11.96 28.04 -5.01
CA ALA A 280 -12.66 28.48 -6.21
C ALA A 280 -12.15 27.81 -7.50
N MET A 281 -10.94 27.22 -7.46
CA MET A 281 -10.39 26.48 -8.60
C MET A 281 -11.12 25.16 -8.81
N THR A 282 -11.33 24.81 -10.08
CA THR A 282 -11.79 23.47 -10.43
C THR A 282 -10.74 22.43 -10.04
N THR A 283 -11.15 21.19 -9.92
CA THR A 283 -10.24 20.05 -9.66
C THR A 283 -9.12 20.00 -10.69
N GLN A 284 -9.47 20.17 -11.98
CA GLN A 284 -8.51 20.11 -13.08
C GLN A 284 -7.48 21.24 -13.01
N GLU A 285 -7.91 22.48 -12.85
CA GLU A 285 -7.02 23.65 -12.74
C GLU A 285 -6.03 23.50 -11.59
N LEU A 286 -6.54 23.14 -10.42
CA LEU A 286 -5.69 22.95 -9.23
C LEU A 286 -4.67 21.82 -9.42
N TYR A 287 -5.12 20.69 -10.00
CA TYR A 287 -4.22 19.56 -10.25
C TYR A 287 -3.16 19.87 -11.30
N GLU A 288 -3.52 20.58 -12.38
CA GLU A 288 -2.55 21.00 -13.42
C GLU A 288 -1.48 21.93 -12.85
N LEU A 289 -1.85 22.92 -12.03
CA LEU A 289 -0.92 23.80 -11.35
C LEU A 289 -0.01 23.06 -10.37
N TYR A 290 -0.57 22.11 -9.61
CA TYR A 290 0.20 21.22 -8.75
C TYR A 290 1.21 20.40 -9.57
N ASN A 291 0.79 19.76 -10.64
CA ASN A 291 1.64 18.92 -11.50
C ASN A 291 2.74 19.74 -12.19
N ALA A 292 2.43 20.96 -12.65
CA ALA A 292 3.39 21.89 -13.25
C ALA A 292 4.49 22.32 -12.26
N SER A 293 4.22 22.30 -10.95
CA SER A 293 5.19 22.61 -9.90
C SER A 293 6.28 21.55 -9.73
N LYS A 294 6.12 20.35 -10.35
CA LYS A 294 7.01 19.18 -10.25
C LYS A 294 7.28 18.72 -8.81
N ARG A 295 6.37 19.04 -7.87
CA ARG A 295 6.45 18.54 -6.50
C ARG A 295 6.05 17.05 -6.48
N PHE A 296 6.79 16.25 -5.75
CA PHE A 296 6.41 14.84 -5.53
C PHE A 296 5.17 14.71 -4.63
N GLY A 297 4.82 15.73 -3.83
CA GLY A 297 3.66 15.71 -2.94
C GLY A 297 3.80 16.77 -1.86
N PHE A 298 2.96 16.65 -0.84
CA PHE A 298 3.05 17.42 0.39
C PHE A 298 3.31 16.46 1.56
N PRO A 299 4.07 16.87 2.59
CA PRO A 299 4.41 16.01 3.71
C PRO A 299 3.19 15.71 4.60
N THR A 300 3.23 14.61 5.32
CA THR A 300 2.40 14.39 6.50
C THR A 300 2.85 15.32 7.64
N VAL A 301 1.99 15.58 8.63
CA VAL A 301 2.16 16.73 9.53
C VAL A 301 1.97 16.31 10.99
N ILE A 302 2.89 16.73 11.86
CA ILE A 302 2.67 16.71 13.32
C ILE A 302 1.72 17.86 13.63
N ASP A 303 0.41 17.57 13.55
CA ASP A 303 -0.68 18.56 13.65
C ASP A 303 -1.30 18.64 15.05
N GLY A 304 -0.81 17.83 15.99
CA GLY A 304 -1.35 17.73 17.36
C GLY A 304 -2.69 16.99 17.46
N TYR A 305 -3.24 16.52 16.34
CA TYR A 305 -4.53 15.82 16.27
C TYR A 305 -4.39 14.39 15.74
N PHE A 306 -3.92 14.21 14.49
CA PHE A 306 -3.63 12.90 13.92
C PHE A 306 -2.27 12.39 14.41
N TYR A 307 -1.21 13.19 14.28
CA TYR A 307 0.08 12.97 14.91
C TYR A 307 0.29 13.98 16.04
N THR A 308 0.41 13.50 17.26
CA THR A 308 0.71 14.34 18.44
C THR A 308 2.21 14.55 18.65
N LYS A 309 3.03 13.66 18.09
CA LYS A 309 4.50 13.66 18.10
C LYS A 309 5.02 12.77 16.97
N THR A 310 6.33 12.65 16.83
CA THR A 310 6.93 11.73 15.85
C THR A 310 6.57 10.28 16.18
N VAL A 311 6.66 9.40 15.16
CA VAL A 311 6.40 7.96 15.37
C VAL A 311 7.39 7.35 16.37
N PRO A 312 8.72 7.59 16.28
CA PRO A 312 9.66 7.07 17.28
C PRO A 312 9.34 7.51 18.70
N GLU A 313 8.98 8.78 18.93
CA GLU A 313 8.58 9.29 20.26
C GLU A 313 7.31 8.61 20.78
N THR A 314 6.30 8.42 19.90
CA THR A 314 5.04 7.75 20.26
C THR A 314 5.29 6.30 20.71
N PHE A 315 6.12 5.56 19.95
CA PHE A 315 6.42 4.16 20.27
C PHE A 315 7.30 4.02 21.53
N LYS A 316 8.34 4.88 21.69
CA LYS A 316 9.16 4.89 22.91
C LYS A 316 8.34 5.21 24.16
N ALA A 317 7.32 6.06 24.04
CA ALA A 317 6.38 6.36 25.11
C ALA A 317 5.36 5.24 25.38
N GLY A 318 5.28 4.21 24.51
CA GLY A 318 4.32 3.10 24.62
C GLY A 318 2.88 3.53 24.34
N GLU A 319 2.67 4.59 23.55
CA GLU A 319 1.34 5.17 23.25
C GLU A 319 0.74 4.63 21.94
N GLN A 320 1.52 3.91 21.14
CA GLN A 320 1.07 3.26 19.90
C GLN A 320 0.04 2.16 20.17
N SER A 321 -0.64 1.71 19.13
CA SER A 321 -1.45 0.50 19.16
C SER A 321 -0.57 -0.72 19.44
N LYS A 322 -0.76 -1.35 20.61
CA LYS A 322 0.00 -2.52 21.05
C LYS A 322 -0.66 -3.79 20.52
N VAL A 323 -0.41 -4.08 19.25
CA VAL A 323 -0.94 -5.23 18.54
C VAL A 323 0.19 -6.05 17.92
N PRO A 324 -0.01 -7.34 17.59
CA PRO A 324 0.93 -8.12 16.80
C PRO A 324 1.31 -7.41 15.51
N LEU A 325 2.59 -7.50 15.11
CA LEU A 325 3.13 -6.90 13.89
C LEU A 325 3.84 -7.94 13.03
N LEU A 326 3.48 -8.00 11.75
CA LEU A 326 4.24 -8.68 10.71
C LEU A 326 4.79 -7.59 9.78
N VAL A 327 6.11 -7.52 9.60
CA VAL A 327 6.75 -6.42 8.88
C VAL A 327 7.98 -6.88 8.13
N GLY A 328 8.21 -6.33 6.95
CA GLY A 328 9.38 -6.68 6.16
C GLY A 328 9.56 -5.78 4.94
N TRP A 329 10.51 -6.14 4.11
CA TRP A 329 10.89 -5.40 2.91
C TRP A 329 11.53 -6.31 1.86
N ASN A 330 11.78 -5.76 0.69
CA ASN A 330 12.36 -6.47 -0.44
C ASN A 330 13.90 -6.37 -0.46
N SER A 331 14.55 -7.39 -0.97
CA SER A 331 16.02 -7.52 -0.92
C SER A 331 16.78 -6.50 -1.81
N ALA A 332 16.10 -5.84 -2.75
CA ALA A 332 16.66 -4.82 -3.63
C ALA A 332 15.62 -3.74 -3.97
N GLU A 333 15.14 -3.03 -2.96
CA GLU A 333 14.03 -2.05 -3.05
C GLU A 333 14.17 -1.09 -4.24
N ILE A 334 15.38 -0.54 -4.43
CA ILE A 334 15.73 0.26 -5.60
C ILE A 334 17.12 -0.12 -6.11
N PRO A 335 17.37 0.04 -7.43
CA PRO A 335 18.68 -0.26 -8.00
C PRO A 335 19.81 0.56 -7.40
N GLY A 336 20.98 -0.02 -7.25
CA GLY A 336 22.19 0.65 -6.73
C GLY A 336 22.58 1.91 -7.48
N MET A 337 22.22 2.00 -8.77
CA MET A 337 22.41 3.22 -9.56
C MET A 337 21.65 4.45 -9.03
N ALA A 338 20.58 4.26 -8.26
CA ALA A 338 19.91 5.36 -7.58
C ALA A 338 20.85 6.05 -6.57
N PHE A 339 21.82 5.33 -6.01
CA PHE A 339 22.85 5.86 -5.14
C PHE A 339 24.08 6.33 -5.92
N THR A 340 24.65 5.47 -6.77
CA THR A 340 25.93 5.76 -7.47
C THR A 340 25.79 6.82 -8.56
N GLN A 341 24.61 6.96 -9.15
CA GLN A 341 24.33 7.86 -10.30
C GLN A 341 25.36 7.70 -11.45
N GLY A 342 25.93 6.49 -11.58
CA GLY A 342 26.98 6.17 -12.54
C GLY A 342 27.43 4.71 -12.41
N PRO A 343 28.56 4.34 -13.03
CA PRO A 343 29.02 2.96 -13.06
C PRO A 343 29.42 2.44 -11.66
N PHE A 344 29.37 1.14 -11.49
CA PHE A 344 29.79 0.43 -10.29
C PHE A 344 31.30 0.23 -10.23
N THR A 345 32.05 1.35 -10.24
CA THR A 345 33.51 1.35 -10.05
C THR A 345 33.86 1.79 -8.63
N ASP A 346 34.99 1.33 -8.13
CA ASP A 346 35.50 1.68 -6.80
C ASP A 346 35.59 3.20 -6.62
N GLU A 347 36.21 3.90 -7.60
CA GLU A 347 36.36 5.35 -7.57
C GLU A 347 35.01 6.07 -7.44
N ASN A 348 34.01 5.72 -8.26
CA ASN A 348 32.69 6.36 -8.23
C ASN A 348 31.96 6.04 -6.92
N TYR A 349 31.98 4.78 -6.50
CA TYR A 349 31.28 4.36 -5.27
C TYR A 349 31.84 5.02 -4.02
N VAL A 350 33.17 4.98 -3.83
CA VAL A 350 33.85 5.63 -2.69
C VAL A 350 33.61 7.13 -2.70
N LYS A 351 33.64 7.79 -3.86
CA LYS A 351 33.29 9.20 -4.00
C LYS A 351 31.88 9.47 -3.51
N LYS A 352 30.88 8.68 -3.95
CA LYS A 352 29.47 8.85 -3.56
C LYS A 352 29.24 8.59 -2.08
N VAL A 353 29.91 7.62 -1.49
CA VAL A 353 29.87 7.36 -0.05
C VAL A 353 30.45 8.56 0.74
N LYS A 354 31.59 9.11 0.31
CA LYS A 354 32.18 10.31 0.95
C LYS A 354 31.29 11.54 0.83
N GLU A 355 30.63 11.74 -0.31
CA GLU A 355 29.66 12.82 -0.51
C GLU A 355 28.47 12.69 0.44
N ALA A 356 27.93 11.46 0.61
CA ALA A 356 26.76 11.20 1.44
C ALA A 356 27.07 11.16 2.95
N TYR A 357 28.27 10.70 3.33
CA TYR A 357 28.69 10.46 4.72
C TYR A 357 30.10 11.01 4.97
N PRO A 358 30.33 12.35 4.89
CA PRO A 358 31.69 12.91 4.91
C PRO A 358 32.47 12.65 6.21
N LYS A 359 31.78 12.41 7.33
CA LYS A 359 32.41 12.13 8.64
C LYS A 359 32.56 10.63 8.92
N ASP A 360 31.65 9.80 8.38
CA ASP A 360 31.51 8.41 8.76
C ASP A 360 31.76 7.46 7.55
N PHE A 361 32.36 7.97 6.45
CA PHE A 361 32.50 7.21 5.20
C PHE A 361 33.28 5.89 5.36
N GLU A 362 34.29 5.84 6.24
CA GLU A 362 35.07 4.63 6.50
C GLU A 362 34.21 3.54 7.17
N GLU A 363 33.32 3.92 8.08
CA GLU A 363 32.36 2.99 8.70
C GLU A 363 31.36 2.49 7.67
N VAL A 364 30.85 3.38 6.79
CA VAL A 364 29.94 2.99 5.71
C VAL A 364 30.61 2.00 4.75
N LEU A 365 31.84 2.25 4.34
CA LEU A 365 32.58 1.33 3.45
C LEU A 365 32.87 -0.04 4.07
N LYS A 366 32.93 -0.14 5.40
CA LYS A 366 33.02 -1.44 6.10
C LYS A 366 31.68 -2.16 6.13
N LEU A 367 30.57 -1.41 6.32
CA LEU A 367 29.21 -1.97 6.36
C LEU A 367 28.68 -2.32 4.97
N TYR A 368 29.19 -1.67 3.93
CA TYR A 368 28.81 -1.86 2.53
C TYR A 368 30.10 -2.01 1.69
N PRO A 369 30.68 -3.20 1.65
CA PRO A 369 32.01 -3.46 1.11
C PRO A 369 32.09 -3.22 -0.40
N HIS A 370 33.35 -3.03 -0.94
CA HIS A 370 33.60 -2.59 -2.30
C HIS A 370 34.81 -3.28 -2.97
N GLY A 371 35.09 -4.54 -2.64
CA GLY A 371 36.28 -5.26 -3.13
C GLY A 371 36.23 -5.67 -4.61
N SER A 372 35.05 -5.61 -5.27
CA SER A 372 34.89 -5.90 -6.71
C SER A 372 33.67 -5.15 -7.25
N ASP A 373 33.60 -4.98 -8.60
CA ASP A 373 32.47 -4.33 -9.27
C ASP A 373 31.13 -4.99 -8.91
N LYS A 374 31.09 -6.32 -8.81
CA LYS A 374 29.88 -7.05 -8.39
C LYS A 374 29.52 -6.81 -6.92
N GLU A 375 30.50 -6.74 -6.05
CA GLU A 375 30.28 -6.40 -4.64
C GLU A 375 29.82 -4.95 -4.48
N ILE A 376 30.38 -4.03 -5.28
CA ILE A 376 29.94 -2.63 -5.34
C ILE A 376 28.48 -2.55 -5.80
N GLU A 377 28.06 -3.29 -6.81
CA GLU A 377 26.67 -3.34 -7.27
C GLU A 377 25.73 -3.78 -6.13
N LEU A 378 26.09 -4.85 -5.42
CA LEU A 378 25.31 -5.35 -4.29
C LEU A 378 25.27 -4.35 -3.13
N SER A 379 26.42 -3.79 -2.76
CA SER A 379 26.53 -2.81 -1.67
C SER A 379 25.81 -1.50 -2.00
N ALA A 380 25.93 -1.01 -3.23
CA ALA A 380 25.22 0.18 -3.68
C ALA A 380 23.69 -0.05 -3.67
N THR A 381 23.24 -1.25 -4.09
CA THR A 381 21.82 -1.62 -4.05
C THR A 381 21.32 -1.72 -2.61
N ALA A 382 22.09 -2.33 -1.72
CA ALA A 382 21.76 -2.41 -0.29
C ALA A 382 21.68 -1.02 0.33
N LEU A 383 22.70 -0.17 0.12
CA LEU A 383 22.73 1.19 0.67
C LEU A 383 21.60 2.07 0.11
N ALA A 384 21.32 1.98 -1.20
CA ALA A 384 20.19 2.68 -1.81
C ALA A 384 18.86 2.24 -1.19
N SER A 385 18.64 0.93 -1.06
CA SER A 385 17.42 0.33 -0.48
C SER A 385 17.25 0.69 1.00
N ASP A 386 18.34 0.62 1.77
CA ASP A 386 18.34 0.95 3.18
C ASP A 386 17.99 2.44 3.41
N ARG A 387 18.55 3.34 2.61
CA ARG A 387 18.24 4.77 2.64
C ARG A 387 16.83 5.11 2.14
N PHE A 388 16.33 4.34 1.20
CA PHE A 388 15.01 4.56 0.61
C PHE A 388 13.89 4.20 1.58
N ILE A 389 13.89 2.94 2.08
CA ILE A 389 12.74 2.45 2.83
C ILE A 389 13.04 1.34 3.85
N ALA A 390 14.09 0.51 3.63
CA ALA A 390 14.33 -0.63 4.49
C ALA A 390 14.69 -0.23 5.92
N TYR A 391 15.48 0.84 6.11
CA TYR A 391 15.82 1.34 7.45
C TYR A 391 14.58 1.80 8.22
N SER A 392 13.67 2.57 7.62
CA SER A 392 12.48 3.03 8.33
C SER A 392 11.59 1.86 8.76
N THR A 393 11.50 0.83 7.92
CA THR A 393 10.78 -0.42 8.21
C THR A 393 11.44 -1.20 9.35
N TRP A 394 12.78 -1.33 9.30
CA TRP A 394 13.55 -1.92 10.38
C TRP A 394 13.38 -1.16 11.71
N LYS A 395 13.40 0.17 11.67
CA LYS A 395 13.21 0.99 12.87
C LYS A 395 11.84 0.77 13.50
N TRP A 396 10.79 0.68 12.69
CA TRP A 396 9.45 0.34 13.16
C TRP A 396 9.41 -1.05 13.80
N PHE A 397 10.00 -2.07 13.14
CA PHE A 397 10.17 -3.40 13.71
C PHE A 397 10.83 -3.34 15.09
N ASP A 398 11.96 -2.63 15.21
CA ASP A 398 12.73 -2.53 16.45
C ASP A 398 11.96 -1.83 17.57
N LEU A 399 11.28 -0.74 17.25
CA LEU A 399 10.43 -0.01 18.21
C LEU A 399 9.25 -0.88 18.69
N GLN A 400 8.54 -1.57 17.79
CA GLN A 400 7.39 -2.37 18.18
C GLN A 400 7.81 -3.54 19.08
N ARG A 401 8.88 -4.28 18.73
CA ARG A 401 9.34 -5.39 19.56
C ARG A 401 9.82 -4.95 20.95
N LYS A 402 10.45 -3.78 21.05
CA LYS A 402 10.95 -3.23 22.31
C LYS A 402 9.87 -2.66 23.23
N TYR A 403 8.83 -2.03 22.68
CA TYR A 403 7.89 -1.22 23.46
C TYR A 403 6.43 -1.69 23.45
N SER A 404 6.08 -2.80 22.75
CA SER A 404 4.69 -3.26 22.71
C SER A 404 4.35 -4.46 23.59
N ASN A 405 5.30 -5.34 23.91
CA ASN A 405 5.09 -6.67 24.49
C ASN A 405 4.18 -7.59 23.63
N GLN A 406 4.12 -7.33 22.32
CA GLN A 406 3.35 -8.13 21.36
C GLN A 406 4.29 -8.92 20.46
N PRO A 407 3.85 -10.05 19.88
CA PRO A 407 4.64 -10.77 18.88
C PRO A 407 4.95 -9.88 17.68
N VAL A 408 6.20 -9.88 17.24
CA VAL A 408 6.67 -9.17 16.05
C VAL A 408 7.41 -10.13 15.16
N TYR A 409 7.01 -10.19 13.89
CA TYR A 409 7.58 -11.07 12.88
C TYR A 409 8.22 -10.23 11.78
N ARG A 410 9.47 -10.59 11.39
CA ARG A 410 10.21 -9.86 10.36
C ARG A 410 10.50 -10.74 9.15
N TYR A 411 10.28 -10.23 7.93
CA TYR A 411 10.66 -10.92 6.71
C TYR A 411 11.57 -10.08 5.80
N MET A 412 12.23 -10.78 4.89
CA MET A 412 12.84 -10.23 3.69
C MET A 412 12.33 -11.03 2.49
N PHE A 413 11.64 -10.36 1.56
CA PHE A 413 11.23 -10.96 0.32
C PHE A 413 12.37 -10.88 -0.70
N SER A 414 12.80 -12.02 -1.25
CA SER A 414 13.98 -12.10 -2.10
C SER A 414 13.75 -12.80 -3.45
N ARG A 415 12.48 -13.10 -3.78
CA ARG A 415 12.13 -13.64 -5.09
C ARG A 415 12.19 -12.53 -6.14
N VAL A 416 13.12 -12.65 -7.08
CA VAL A 416 13.15 -11.78 -8.25
C VAL A 416 11.96 -12.10 -9.14
N ARG A 417 11.16 -11.08 -9.48
CA ARG A 417 10.05 -11.26 -10.43
C ARG A 417 10.58 -11.78 -11.77
N PRO A 418 9.82 -12.67 -12.45
CA PRO A 418 10.14 -13.04 -13.82
C PRO A 418 10.02 -11.83 -14.77
N PRO A 419 10.54 -11.90 -15.99
CA PRO A 419 10.41 -10.82 -16.95
C PRO A 419 8.94 -10.53 -17.28
N LEU A 420 8.68 -9.30 -17.76
CA LEU A 420 7.37 -8.96 -18.31
C LEU A 420 7.05 -9.86 -19.51
N ALA A 421 5.81 -10.28 -19.63
CA ALA A 421 5.30 -11.07 -20.76
C ALA A 421 5.36 -10.26 -22.08
N ASP A 422 5.17 -8.94 -21.99
CA ASP A 422 5.34 -8.00 -23.11
C ASP A 422 6.71 -7.32 -23.04
N ASN A 423 7.60 -7.69 -23.94
CA ASN A 423 8.95 -7.15 -24.04
C ASN A 423 9.03 -5.67 -24.46
N SER A 424 7.93 -5.06 -24.88
CA SER A 424 7.83 -3.62 -25.17
C SER A 424 7.65 -2.75 -23.93
N LEU A 425 7.41 -3.39 -22.78
CA LEU A 425 7.21 -2.73 -21.49
C LEU A 425 8.43 -2.89 -20.57
N THR A 426 8.51 -2.03 -19.57
CA THR A 426 9.44 -2.09 -18.43
C THR A 426 8.68 -1.85 -17.13
N PRO A 427 9.09 -2.48 -16.01
CA PRO A 427 8.47 -2.24 -14.72
C PRO A 427 8.71 -0.80 -14.23
N GLY A 428 7.67 -0.16 -13.68
CA GLY A 428 7.77 1.07 -12.90
C GLY A 428 8.05 0.77 -11.42
N LEU A 429 8.51 1.78 -10.68
CA LEU A 429 8.94 1.64 -9.28
C LEU A 429 7.85 1.04 -8.37
N ALA A 430 6.61 1.47 -8.51
CA ALA A 430 5.50 1.00 -7.66
C ALA A 430 4.65 -0.10 -8.31
N GLY A 431 5.24 -0.91 -9.18
CA GLY A 431 4.60 -2.08 -9.78
C GLY A 431 3.73 -1.82 -11.01
N GLY A 432 3.62 -0.58 -11.50
CA GLY A 432 3.01 -0.27 -12.78
C GLY A 432 3.93 -0.62 -13.96
N THR A 433 3.41 -0.54 -15.19
CA THR A 433 4.19 -0.79 -16.40
C THR A 433 4.34 0.47 -17.24
N VAL A 434 5.51 0.64 -17.88
CA VAL A 434 5.83 1.80 -18.72
C VAL A 434 6.32 1.30 -20.08
N LYS A 435 5.98 2.01 -21.15
CA LYS A 435 6.54 1.71 -22.48
C LYS A 435 8.06 1.84 -22.45
N LYS A 436 8.75 0.82 -22.97
CA LYS A 436 10.20 0.81 -23.07
C LYS A 436 10.68 1.88 -24.04
N ASP A 437 11.53 2.78 -23.58
CA ASP A 437 12.25 3.69 -24.48
C ASP A 437 13.46 2.94 -25.05
N PRO A 438 13.55 2.75 -26.37
CA PRO A 438 14.70 2.05 -26.99
C PRO A 438 16.03 2.79 -26.80
N ASN A 439 15.98 4.09 -26.48
CA ASN A 439 17.16 4.93 -26.23
C ASN A 439 17.47 5.07 -24.73
N ALA A 440 16.63 4.52 -23.84
CA ALA A 440 16.89 4.56 -22.41
C ALA A 440 18.15 3.75 -22.07
N PHE A 441 18.85 4.19 -21.04
CA PHE A 441 19.95 3.43 -20.47
C PHE A 441 19.48 2.01 -20.10
N LYS A 442 20.24 0.99 -20.55
CA LYS A 442 19.93 -0.39 -20.19
C LYS A 442 20.27 -0.61 -18.72
N MET A 443 19.24 -0.78 -17.90
CA MET A 443 19.41 -1.12 -16.49
C MET A 443 20.11 -2.49 -16.37
N PRO A 444 21.00 -2.66 -15.38
CA PRO A 444 21.53 -3.97 -15.01
C PRO A 444 20.41 -4.95 -14.66
N GLU A 445 20.70 -6.25 -14.77
CA GLU A 445 19.78 -7.29 -14.31
C GLU A 445 19.53 -7.13 -12.80
N PRO A 446 18.27 -7.34 -12.33
CA PRO A 446 17.95 -7.20 -10.92
C PRO A 446 18.78 -8.15 -10.05
N VAL A 447 19.41 -7.62 -9.00
CA VAL A 447 20.20 -8.42 -8.03
C VAL A 447 19.35 -8.96 -6.87
N GLY A 448 18.06 -8.65 -6.84
CA GLY A 448 17.10 -9.06 -5.82
C GLY A 448 15.69 -8.61 -6.16
N ALA A 449 14.75 -8.81 -5.23
CA ALA A 449 13.38 -8.38 -5.35
C ALA A 449 13.26 -6.86 -5.27
N ALA A 450 12.68 -6.24 -6.29
CA ALA A 450 12.48 -4.80 -6.37
C ALA A 450 11.29 -4.34 -5.50
N HIS A 451 11.19 -3.03 -5.26
CA HIS A 451 10.09 -2.41 -4.53
C HIS A 451 8.71 -2.81 -5.09
N ALA A 452 7.76 -3.06 -4.21
CA ALA A 452 6.38 -3.45 -4.52
C ALA A 452 6.26 -4.80 -5.27
N SER A 453 7.31 -5.66 -5.29
CA SER A 453 7.25 -6.93 -6.01
C SER A 453 6.64 -8.09 -5.23
N GLU A 454 6.35 -7.93 -3.97
CA GLU A 454 5.74 -8.95 -3.10
C GLU A 454 4.21 -8.92 -3.06
N ILE A 455 3.58 -7.80 -3.46
CA ILE A 455 2.15 -7.54 -3.23
C ILE A 455 1.27 -8.65 -3.79
N GLU A 456 1.41 -8.99 -5.07
CA GLU A 456 0.59 -10.02 -5.70
C GLU A 456 0.88 -11.43 -5.15
N TYR A 457 2.08 -11.65 -4.58
CA TYR A 457 2.42 -12.90 -3.90
C TYR A 457 1.71 -12.99 -2.54
N CYS A 458 1.81 -11.97 -1.70
CA CYS A 458 1.21 -11.99 -0.36
C CYS A 458 -0.32 -11.92 -0.39
N MET A 459 -0.91 -11.31 -1.43
CA MET A 459 -2.35 -11.26 -1.65
C MET A 459 -2.90 -12.47 -2.42
N GLY A 460 -2.03 -13.35 -2.97
CA GLY A 460 -2.42 -14.53 -3.73
C GLY A 460 -3.00 -14.19 -5.11
N ASN A 461 -2.58 -13.11 -5.73
CA ASN A 461 -3.20 -12.50 -6.93
C ASN A 461 -2.36 -12.61 -8.21
N LEU A 462 -1.36 -13.48 -8.28
CA LEU A 462 -0.55 -13.68 -9.50
C LEU A 462 -1.42 -13.92 -10.73
N TYR A 463 -2.52 -14.67 -10.58
CA TYR A 463 -3.45 -15.00 -11.66
C TYR A 463 -4.25 -13.81 -12.21
N LEU A 464 -4.29 -12.68 -11.48
CA LEU A 464 -4.94 -11.43 -11.89
C LEU A 464 -3.96 -10.43 -12.52
N VAL A 465 -2.65 -10.62 -12.30
CA VAL A 465 -1.59 -9.71 -12.77
C VAL A 465 -0.84 -10.41 -13.91
N ASN A 466 -1.39 -10.29 -15.13
CA ASN A 466 -0.87 -10.95 -16.32
C ASN A 466 0.31 -10.22 -16.99
N ASP A 467 0.89 -9.23 -16.33
CA ASP A 467 2.01 -8.46 -16.88
C ASP A 467 3.32 -9.25 -16.86
N TYR A 468 3.45 -10.26 -16.01
CA TYR A 468 4.68 -11.04 -15.83
C TYR A 468 4.52 -12.49 -16.31
N ALA A 469 5.61 -13.08 -16.76
CA ALA A 469 5.69 -14.49 -17.18
C ALA A 469 5.86 -15.41 -15.95
N TRP A 470 4.82 -15.50 -15.10
CA TRP A 470 4.87 -16.27 -13.85
C TRP A 470 5.24 -17.73 -14.07
N THR A 471 6.11 -18.25 -13.21
CA THR A 471 6.60 -19.64 -13.21
C THR A 471 5.99 -20.43 -12.04
N ASP A 472 6.15 -21.77 -12.07
CA ASP A 472 5.71 -22.64 -10.96
C ASP A 472 6.36 -22.24 -9.62
N ASP A 473 7.63 -21.78 -9.67
CA ASP A 473 8.32 -21.26 -8.49
C ASP A 473 7.64 -20.01 -7.92
N ASP A 474 7.14 -19.11 -8.78
CA ASP A 474 6.43 -17.92 -8.34
C ASP A 474 5.11 -18.28 -7.65
N TYR A 475 4.37 -19.24 -8.20
CA TYR A 475 3.15 -19.74 -7.55
C TYR A 475 3.45 -20.42 -6.21
N LYS A 476 4.54 -21.18 -6.08
CA LYS A 476 4.99 -21.78 -4.82
C LYS A 476 5.33 -20.73 -3.76
N VAL A 477 6.08 -19.69 -4.15
CA VAL A 477 6.44 -18.55 -3.27
C VAL A 477 5.17 -17.81 -2.84
N SER A 478 4.27 -17.54 -3.80
CA SER A 478 3.01 -16.88 -3.53
C SER A 478 2.16 -17.69 -2.54
N GLU A 479 2.01 -19.00 -2.73
CA GLU A 479 1.25 -19.86 -1.81
C GLU A 479 1.83 -19.79 -0.39
N THR A 480 3.16 -19.85 -0.25
CA THR A 480 3.84 -19.77 1.04
C THR A 480 3.60 -18.43 1.72
N MET A 481 3.87 -17.32 1.04
CA MET A 481 3.73 -15.97 1.60
C MET A 481 2.27 -15.63 1.91
N PHE A 482 1.36 -15.94 0.99
CA PHE A 482 -0.08 -15.74 1.16
C PHE A 482 -0.63 -16.50 2.38
N ASN A 483 -0.18 -17.76 2.59
CA ASN A 483 -0.60 -18.52 3.77
C ASN A 483 -0.07 -17.92 5.08
N TYR A 484 1.17 -17.40 5.12
CA TYR A 484 1.67 -16.67 6.28
C TYR A 484 0.81 -15.44 6.59
N PHE A 485 0.51 -14.63 5.58
CA PHE A 485 -0.30 -13.42 5.75
C PHE A 485 -1.73 -13.76 6.19
N ALA A 486 -2.38 -14.73 5.55
CA ALA A 486 -3.71 -15.17 5.93
C ALA A 486 -3.78 -15.73 7.36
N ASN A 487 -2.77 -16.51 7.79
CA ASN A 487 -2.68 -17.00 9.16
C ASN A 487 -2.51 -15.85 10.16
N PHE A 488 -1.63 -14.89 9.84
CA PHE A 488 -1.42 -13.71 10.69
C PHE A 488 -2.70 -12.89 10.83
N VAL A 489 -3.43 -12.62 9.75
CA VAL A 489 -4.73 -11.93 9.80
C VAL A 489 -5.73 -12.67 10.69
N LYS A 490 -5.70 -14.00 10.70
CA LYS A 490 -6.62 -14.83 11.49
C LYS A 490 -6.27 -14.89 12.98
N THR A 491 -4.99 -14.87 13.31
CA THR A 491 -4.52 -15.30 14.64
C THR A 491 -3.49 -14.36 15.29
N GLY A 492 -2.95 -13.39 14.55
CA GLY A 492 -1.77 -12.60 14.97
C GLY A 492 -0.44 -13.38 14.92
N ASN A 493 -0.46 -14.61 14.32
CA ASN A 493 0.70 -15.48 14.19
C ASN A 493 0.76 -16.02 12.75
N PRO A 494 1.86 -15.84 12.00
CA PRO A 494 1.96 -16.30 10.62
C PRO A 494 2.08 -17.83 10.48
N ASN A 495 2.52 -18.53 11.53
CA ASN A 495 2.78 -19.96 11.47
C ASN A 495 1.52 -20.78 11.20
N GLY A 496 1.70 -21.90 10.52
CA GLY A 496 0.63 -22.81 10.18
C GLY A 496 1.15 -24.16 9.69
N LYS A 497 0.23 -25.08 9.45
CA LYS A 497 0.57 -26.41 8.93
C LYS A 497 1.30 -26.27 7.58
N ASP A 498 2.32 -27.09 7.39
CA ASP A 498 3.10 -27.21 6.15
C ASP A 498 3.90 -25.93 5.76
N LEU A 499 4.03 -24.97 6.69
CA LEU A 499 4.87 -23.80 6.51
C LEU A 499 6.16 -23.91 7.33
N PRO A 500 7.31 -23.43 6.83
CA PRO A 500 8.52 -23.28 7.63
C PRO A 500 8.25 -22.45 8.90
N ASN A 501 8.81 -22.88 10.05
CA ASN A 501 8.60 -22.16 11.29
C ASN A 501 9.18 -20.74 11.24
N TRP A 502 8.37 -19.75 11.57
CA TRP A 502 8.74 -18.35 11.64
C TRP A 502 8.72 -17.87 13.10
N PRO A 503 9.89 -17.78 13.75
CA PRO A 503 9.98 -17.32 15.13
C PRO A 503 9.60 -15.84 15.27
N ALA A 504 8.87 -15.51 16.34
CA ALA A 504 8.70 -14.11 16.72
C ALA A 504 10.02 -13.53 17.22
N ALA A 505 10.31 -12.29 16.88
CA ALA A 505 11.49 -11.59 17.36
C ALA A 505 11.36 -11.30 18.87
N LEU A 506 12.38 -11.69 19.62
CA LEU A 506 12.43 -11.42 21.06
C LEU A 506 12.75 -9.94 21.32
N LYS A 507 12.22 -9.39 22.41
CA LYS A 507 12.39 -8.00 22.82
C LYS A 507 13.87 -7.58 22.92
N ASP A 508 14.69 -8.43 23.53
CA ASP A 508 16.08 -8.13 23.86
C ASP A 508 17.09 -8.87 22.96
N ALA A 509 16.62 -9.49 21.85
CA ALA A 509 17.51 -10.16 20.91
C ALA A 509 18.44 -9.14 20.22
N THR A 510 19.75 -9.44 20.22
CA THR A 510 20.77 -8.68 19.48
C THR A 510 20.76 -9.03 17.99
N ASP A 511 20.40 -10.27 17.68
CA ASP A 511 20.34 -10.87 16.35
C ASP A 511 18.95 -11.54 16.14
N PRO A 512 17.88 -10.75 15.97
CA PRO A 512 16.54 -11.30 15.79
C PRO A 512 16.44 -12.13 14.49
N ASP A 513 15.54 -13.11 14.51
CA ASP A 513 15.27 -13.90 13.31
C ASP A 513 14.59 -13.07 12.23
N VAL A 514 14.92 -13.35 10.97
CA VAL A 514 14.26 -12.84 9.76
C VAL A 514 13.85 -14.02 8.88
N MET A 515 12.58 -14.04 8.45
CA MET A 515 12.09 -15.02 7.48
C MET A 515 12.48 -14.57 6.07
N ILE A 516 13.36 -15.30 5.43
CA ILE A 516 13.67 -15.11 4.01
C ILE A 516 12.57 -15.79 3.21
N ILE A 517 11.79 -15.00 2.47
CA ILE A 517 10.72 -15.49 1.58
C ILE A 517 11.27 -15.65 0.17
N ASN A 518 11.37 -16.91 -0.27
CA ASN A 518 11.80 -17.31 -1.61
C ASN A 518 11.27 -18.72 -1.90
N VAL A 519 11.69 -19.37 -2.98
CA VAL A 519 11.33 -20.77 -3.33
C VAL A 519 11.59 -21.72 -2.16
N GLU A 520 12.69 -21.52 -1.45
CA GLU A 520 12.99 -22.17 -0.17
C GLU A 520 12.97 -21.13 0.95
N SER A 521 11.78 -20.93 1.50
CA SER A 521 11.60 -20.00 2.61
C SER A 521 12.17 -20.56 3.91
N LYS A 522 12.92 -19.75 4.67
CA LYS A 522 13.53 -20.15 5.94
C LYS A 522 13.79 -18.95 6.87
N ALA A 523 13.65 -19.17 8.15
CA ALA A 523 14.13 -18.23 9.17
C ALA A 523 15.64 -18.32 9.34
N VAL A 524 16.32 -17.18 9.36
CA VAL A 524 17.76 -17.06 9.59
C VAL A 524 18.03 -15.94 10.60
N LYS A 525 19.19 -15.94 11.25
CA LYS A 525 19.63 -14.80 12.06
C LYS A 525 19.93 -13.60 11.18
N ALA A 526 19.51 -12.42 11.62
CA ALA A 526 19.83 -11.19 10.91
C ALA A 526 21.32 -10.88 11.02
N THR A 527 21.97 -10.69 9.87
CA THR A 527 23.40 -10.36 9.78
C THR A 527 23.64 -8.89 9.48
N ASP A 528 22.61 -8.18 9.02
CA ASP A 528 22.73 -6.84 8.44
C ASP A 528 22.29 -5.70 9.37
N ASP A 529 21.86 -6.02 10.59
CA ASP A 529 21.32 -5.04 11.54
C ASP A 529 22.33 -3.93 11.91
N ALA A 530 23.64 -4.20 11.80
CA ALA A 530 24.67 -3.18 11.98
C ALA A 530 24.52 -1.99 11.01
N ARG A 531 24.05 -2.21 9.77
CA ARG A 531 23.75 -1.16 8.78
C ARG A 531 22.62 -0.25 9.27
N TYR A 532 21.55 -0.84 9.77
CA TYR A 532 20.39 -0.09 10.27
C TYR A 532 20.69 0.64 11.58
N ILE A 533 21.51 0.07 12.47
CA ILE A 533 21.98 0.72 13.71
C ILE A 533 22.82 1.95 13.34
N PHE A 534 23.71 1.83 12.35
CA PHE A 534 24.47 2.98 11.84
C PHE A 534 23.53 4.08 11.29
N LEU A 535 22.57 3.71 10.45
CA LEU A 535 21.62 4.66 9.88
C LEU A 535 20.72 5.30 10.96
N ASP A 536 20.35 4.56 12.00
CA ASP A 536 19.59 5.07 13.14
C ASP A 536 20.32 6.24 13.82
N LYS A 537 21.62 6.07 14.03
CA LYS A 537 22.49 7.12 14.56
C LYS A 537 22.63 8.30 13.58
N ALA A 538 22.86 8.00 12.30
CA ALA A 538 23.06 9.01 11.26
C ALA A 538 21.83 9.90 11.03
N TYR A 539 20.61 9.33 11.17
CA TYR A 539 19.34 10.07 11.00
C TYR A 539 18.79 10.66 12.30
N GLY A 540 19.45 10.46 13.44
CA GLY A 540 19.03 11.05 14.71
C GLY A 540 17.71 10.51 15.26
N ASN A 541 17.36 9.27 14.96
CA ASN A 541 16.14 8.59 15.46
C ASN A 541 16.40 7.77 16.75
N ASN A 542 17.59 7.90 17.37
CA ASN A 542 18.03 7.19 18.57
C ASN A 542 17.14 7.41 19.80
#